data_926fd3fa6bf5dc34599d26cdec62eaeb
#
_entry.id   926fd3fa6bf5dc34599d26cdec62eaeb
#
_cell.length_a   1.000
_cell.length_b   1.000
_cell.length_c   1.000
_cell.angle_alpha   90.00
_cell.angle_beta   90.00
_cell.angle_gamma   90.00
#
_symmetry.space_group_name_H-M   'P 1'
#
loop_
_entity.id
_entity.type
_entity.pdbx_description
1 polymer ?
#
loop_
_entity_poly.entity_id
_entity_poly.type
_entity_poly.pdbx_seq_one_letter_code
_entity_poly.pdbx_strand_id
1 'polypeptide(L)'
;PVDLSIHNQRRYDTVVNHRSGPPCVIVPTGIRQTTMASPVVDKKLLDPAVMPNAEGFFGEHGGAFLPPPLVPIIDEITAAYEKLKDDPTFWEELRTLEKTFTGRPSPILHAERLSKKIGGAQIYLKREDLNHTGSHKINNVLGQALLAKRLGKNRLIAETGAGQHGVATATAAALMGMSCVVYMGEVDTERQALNVARMRLMGAEVVAVTTGSRTLKDAINDAMRDWVASVDTTHYLLGTVAGPHPFPLMVRDFHSVIGYEAREQMLTLTGALPTAVTACVGGGSNAMGIFHAFLDDADVRLLGYEAGGDGADTPHHASTITRGKPGMLPGARSLV
;
A
#
# COMPACT_ATOMS: atom_id res chain seq x y z
N PRO A 1 3.36 0.71 -25.39
CA PRO A 1 2.30 -0.11 -24.92
C PRO A 1 2.94 -1.42 -24.49
N VAL A 2 3.23 -1.52 -23.20
CA VAL A 2 3.70 -2.79 -22.63
C VAL A 2 2.48 -3.68 -22.64
N ASP A 3 2.54 -4.65 -23.50
CA ASP A 3 1.54 -5.67 -23.61
C ASP A 3 1.62 -6.58 -22.36
N LEU A 4 0.95 -6.17 -21.28
CA LEU A 4 0.60 -7.06 -20.18
C LEU A 4 -0.39 -8.12 -20.63
N SER A 5 -0.54 -8.28 -21.96
CA SER A 5 -1.63 -8.97 -22.62
C SER A 5 -1.38 -10.46 -22.84
N ILE A 6 -0.21 -11.02 -22.49
CA ILE A 6 0.00 -12.37 -23.05
C ILE A 6 -0.68 -13.47 -22.26
N HIS A 7 -1.13 -13.28 -21.00
CA HIS A 7 -1.94 -14.36 -20.37
C HIS A 7 -3.04 -13.93 -19.38
N ASN A 8 -3.31 -12.63 -19.19
CA ASN A 8 -4.42 -12.22 -18.29
C ASN A 8 -5.10 -10.90 -18.66
N GLN A 9 -5.14 -10.54 -19.94
CA GLN A 9 -5.73 -9.29 -20.48
C GLN A 9 -7.21 -9.07 -20.12
N ARG A 10 -7.89 -10.04 -19.54
CA ARG A 10 -9.29 -9.94 -19.14
C ARG A 10 -9.53 -9.44 -17.71
N ARG A 11 -8.47 -9.20 -16.90
CA ARG A 11 -8.61 -8.92 -15.47
C ARG A 11 -8.36 -7.47 -15.05
N TYR A 12 -7.69 -6.65 -15.85
CA TYR A 12 -7.36 -5.28 -15.52
C TYR A 12 -7.82 -4.31 -16.60
N ASP A 13 -9.01 -3.75 -16.43
CA ASP A 13 -9.43 -2.60 -17.21
C ASP A 13 -9.03 -1.33 -16.45
N THR A 14 -8.09 -0.56 -16.98
CA THR A 14 -7.74 0.76 -16.43
C THR A 14 -8.68 1.79 -17.06
N VAL A 15 -9.61 2.29 -16.28
CA VAL A 15 -10.51 3.36 -16.72
C VAL A 15 -10.04 4.69 -16.13
N VAL A 16 -9.65 5.62 -17.00
CA VAL A 16 -9.31 6.98 -16.61
C VAL A 16 -10.59 7.77 -16.37
N ASN A 17 -10.93 8.07 -15.12
CA ASN A 17 -11.96 9.09 -14.85
C ASN A 17 -11.81 9.81 -13.51
N HIS A 18 -12.39 11.01 -13.44
CA HIS A 18 -12.14 12.07 -12.47
C HIS A 18 -12.68 11.82 -11.06
N ARG A 19 -11.86 12.20 -10.07
CA ARG A 19 -12.09 12.49 -8.64
C ARG A 19 -11.86 11.35 -7.67
N SER A 20 -11.03 11.63 -6.67
CA SER A 20 -10.63 10.79 -5.54
C SER A 20 -11.79 10.37 -4.65
N GLY A 21 -11.96 9.06 -4.45
CA GLY A 21 -12.89 8.45 -3.50
C GLY A 21 -12.34 7.14 -2.91
N PRO A 22 -12.90 6.62 -1.80
CA PRO A 22 -12.48 5.37 -1.20
C PRO A 22 -12.76 4.16 -2.11
N PRO A 23 -12.10 3.00 -1.91
CA PRO A 23 -12.33 1.79 -2.69
C PRO A 23 -13.80 1.32 -2.59
N CYS A 24 -14.39 1.01 -3.72
CA CYS A 24 -15.79 0.63 -3.86
C CYS A 24 -15.91 -0.81 -4.38
N VAL A 25 -16.80 -1.61 -3.78
CA VAL A 25 -17.06 -3.01 -4.13
C VAL A 25 -18.50 -3.14 -4.68
N ILE A 26 -18.68 -3.80 -5.81
CA ILE A 26 -19.98 -3.91 -6.52
C ILE A 26 -20.43 -5.37 -6.60
N VAL A 27 -21.66 -5.71 -6.20
CA VAL A 27 -22.18 -7.09 -6.09
C VAL A 27 -23.55 -7.28 -6.75
N PRO A 28 -23.82 -8.41 -7.43
CA PRO A 28 -25.16 -8.85 -7.77
C PRO A 28 -25.86 -9.55 -6.60
N THR A 29 -27.18 -9.55 -6.56
CA THR A 29 -28.01 -10.11 -5.48
C THR A 29 -28.24 -11.62 -5.62
N GLY A 30 -27.90 -12.41 -4.59
CA GLY A 30 -28.41 -13.78 -4.35
C GLY A 30 -27.44 -14.85 -3.81
N ILE A 31 -27.64 -15.29 -2.54
CA ILE A 31 -27.57 -16.62 -1.90
C ILE A 31 -26.32 -17.06 -1.09
N ARG A 32 -26.64 -17.41 0.17
CA ARG A 32 -26.30 -18.41 1.24
C ARG A 32 -24.86 -18.62 1.73
N GLN A 33 -24.80 -18.73 3.06
CA GLN A 33 -23.66 -18.83 3.99
C GLN A 33 -23.00 -20.21 4.10
N THR A 34 -21.68 -20.24 4.36
CA THR A 34 -20.98 -21.31 5.11
C THR A 34 -19.72 -20.77 5.84
N THR A 35 -19.35 -21.46 6.89
CA THR A 35 -18.48 -21.13 8.01
C THR A 35 -17.00 -20.86 7.71
N MET A 36 -16.40 -20.04 8.58
CA MET A 36 -15.06 -19.44 8.57
C MET A 36 -13.88 -20.40 8.80
N ALA A 37 -12.78 -20.17 8.05
CA ALA A 37 -11.44 -20.65 8.39
C ALA A 37 -10.45 -19.47 8.37
N SER A 38 -9.45 -19.48 9.25
CA SER A 38 -8.38 -18.47 9.31
C SER A 38 -7.68 -18.27 7.96
N PRO A 39 -7.25 -17.06 7.63
CA PRO A 39 -6.53 -16.82 6.39
C PRO A 39 -5.12 -17.46 6.48
N VAL A 40 -5.04 -18.70 6.04
CA VAL A 40 -3.77 -19.28 5.61
C VAL A 40 -3.51 -18.71 4.23
N VAL A 41 -2.38 -18.05 4.04
CA VAL A 41 -1.91 -17.63 2.71
C VAL A 41 -1.87 -18.89 1.84
N ASP A 42 -2.83 -19.02 0.92
CA ASP A 42 -2.92 -20.21 0.07
C ASP A 42 -1.72 -20.20 -0.89
N LYS A 43 -0.88 -21.24 -0.81
CA LYS A 43 0.33 -21.41 -1.64
C LYS A 43 0.06 -21.49 -3.15
N LYS A 44 -1.20 -21.46 -3.59
CA LYS A 44 -1.61 -21.42 -5.00
C LYS A 44 -1.41 -20.09 -5.70
N LEU A 45 -1.10 -19.01 -4.96
CA LEU A 45 -0.79 -17.68 -5.53
C LEU A 45 0.63 -17.55 -6.07
N LEU A 46 1.36 -18.64 -6.25
CA LEU A 46 2.74 -18.66 -6.75
C LEU A 46 2.82 -18.67 -8.29
N ASP A 47 1.91 -17.96 -8.97
CA ASP A 47 2.12 -17.66 -10.40
C ASP A 47 3.36 -16.73 -10.52
N PRO A 48 4.40 -17.13 -11.28
CA PRO A 48 5.59 -16.30 -11.51
C PRO A 48 5.28 -14.90 -12.06
N ALA A 49 4.10 -14.72 -12.65
CA ALA A 49 3.62 -13.40 -13.12
C ALA A 49 3.18 -12.49 -11.96
N VAL A 50 2.91 -13.03 -10.77
CA VAL A 50 2.40 -12.31 -9.59
C VAL A 50 3.45 -12.23 -8.48
N MET A 51 4.41 -13.14 -8.49
CA MET A 51 5.51 -13.19 -7.53
C MET A 51 6.81 -12.72 -8.17
N PRO A 52 7.69 -12.04 -7.42
CA PRO A 52 8.97 -11.65 -7.95
C PRO A 52 9.89 -12.89 -8.11
N ASN A 53 10.81 -12.82 -9.09
CA ASN A 53 11.90 -13.78 -9.18
C ASN A 53 12.93 -13.55 -8.04
N ALA A 54 14.00 -14.33 -8.02
CA ALA A 54 15.04 -14.24 -6.97
C ALA A 54 15.73 -12.86 -6.92
N GLU A 55 15.78 -12.14 -8.03
CA GLU A 55 16.34 -10.80 -8.13
C GLU A 55 15.31 -9.70 -7.84
N GLY A 56 14.08 -10.07 -7.48
CA GLY A 56 13.00 -9.15 -7.13
C GLY A 56 12.27 -8.53 -8.32
N PHE A 57 12.32 -9.15 -9.50
CA PHE A 57 11.60 -8.66 -10.68
C PHE A 57 10.23 -9.32 -10.83
N PHE A 58 9.23 -8.49 -11.09
CA PHE A 58 7.92 -8.86 -11.57
C PHE A 58 7.89 -8.62 -13.10
N GLY A 59 8.26 -9.63 -13.88
CA GLY A 59 8.50 -9.45 -15.31
C GLY A 59 9.64 -8.46 -15.57
N GLU A 60 9.36 -7.36 -16.26
CA GLU A 60 10.34 -6.32 -16.58
C GLU A 60 10.51 -5.26 -15.48
N HIS A 61 9.66 -5.26 -14.46
CA HIS A 61 9.60 -4.25 -13.40
C HIS A 61 10.14 -4.79 -12.07
N GLY A 62 10.57 -3.89 -11.19
CA GLY A 62 11.11 -4.26 -9.87
C GLY A 62 12.63 -4.27 -9.83
N GLY A 63 13.20 -5.29 -9.19
CA GLY A 63 14.62 -5.41 -8.90
C GLY A 63 15.09 -4.56 -7.73
N ALA A 64 16.41 -4.51 -7.50
CA ALA A 64 17.04 -3.67 -6.46
C ALA A 64 18.25 -2.95 -7.06
N PHE A 65 18.09 -1.68 -7.41
CA PHE A 65 19.12 -0.83 -8.01
C PHE A 65 19.53 0.25 -7.02
N LEU A 66 20.46 -0.09 -6.14
CA LEU A 66 20.82 0.72 -4.99
C LEU A 66 22.29 1.13 -5.00
N PRO A 67 22.62 2.26 -4.36
CA PRO A 67 24.00 2.57 -4.03
C PRO A 67 24.63 1.44 -3.23
N PRO A 68 25.95 1.11 -3.47
CA PRO A 68 26.63 -0.01 -2.80
C PRO A 68 26.47 -0.09 -1.29
N PRO A 69 26.45 1.03 -0.53
CA PRO A 69 26.27 0.99 0.94
C PRO A 69 24.92 0.45 1.39
N LEU A 70 23.87 0.51 0.54
CA LEU A 70 22.53 0.02 0.88
C LEU A 70 22.31 -1.46 0.52
N VAL A 71 23.17 -2.07 -0.29
CA VAL A 71 22.99 -3.47 -0.71
C VAL A 71 22.96 -4.42 0.49
N PRO A 72 23.93 -4.37 1.44
CA PRO A 72 23.91 -5.27 2.60
C PRO A 72 22.65 -5.10 3.48
N ILE A 73 22.13 -3.88 3.55
CA ILE A 73 20.92 -3.59 4.35
C ILE A 73 19.68 -4.15 3.70
N ILE A 74 19.58 -4.05 2.39
CA ILE A 74 18.47 -4.66 1.64
C ILE A 74 18.54 -6.18 1.72
N ASP A 75 19.72 -6.76 1.68
CA ASP A 75 19.90 -8.20 1.87
C ASP A 75 19.49 -8.63 3.30
N GLU A 76 19.85 -7.85 4.33
CA GLU A 76 19.37 -8.07 5.71
C GLU A 76 17.84 -8.03 5.81
N ILE A 77 17.20 -7.00 5.24
CA ILE A 77 15.74 -6.85 5.24
C ILE A 77 15.08 -7.99 4.48
N THR A 78 15.64 -8.34 3.31
CA THR A 78 15.11 -9.45 2.48
C THR A 78 15.17 -10.77 3.24
N ALA A 79 16.33 -11.11 3.81
CA ALA A 79 16.50 -12.34 4.58
C ALA A 79 15.59 -12.40 5.82
N ALA A 80 15.43 -11.27 6.51
CA ALA A 80 14.53 -11.16 7.65
C ALA A 80 13.08 -11.34 7.22
N TYR A 81 12.65 -10.68 6.14
CA TYR A 81 11.28 -10.79 5.67
C TYR A 81 10.97 -12.20 5.15
N GLU A 82 11.86 -12.81 4.38
CA GLU A 82 11.72 -14.20 3.92
C GLU A 82 11.53 -15.18 5.09
N LYS A 83 12.19 -14.96 6.21
CA LYS A 83 12.00 -15.75 7.43
C LYS A 83 10.68 -15.43 8.14
N LEU A 84 10.31 -14.14 8.24
CA LEU A 84 9.15 -13.70 9.00
C LEU A 84 7.83 -13.96 8.28
N LYS A 85 7.80 -13.96 6.94
CA LYS A 85 6.57 -14.23 6.18
C LYS A 85 5.99 -15.63 6.46
N ASP A 86 6.83 -16.58 6.87
CA ASP A 86 6.45 -17.95 7.23
C ASP A 86 6.40 -18.17 8.76
N ASP A 87 6.64 -17.12 9.59
CA ASP A 87 6.60 -17.20 11.05
C ASP A 87 5.18 -16.89 11.58
N PRO A 88 4.45 -17.89 12.09
CA PRO A 88 3.10 -17.68 12.62
C PRO A 88 3.08 -16.70 13.81
N THR A 89 4.15 -16.61 14.59
CA THR A 89 4.21 -15.72 15.77
C THR A 89 4.29 -14.26 15.35
N PHE A 90 4.95 -13.96 14.23
CA PHE A 90 4.96 -12.62 13.66
C PHE A 90 3.56 -12.17 13.23
N TRP A 91 2.86 -13.02 12.49
CA TRP A 91 1.52 -12.72 12.00
C TRP A 91 0.49 -12.64 13.13
N GLU A 92 0.63 -13.45 14.17
CA GLU A 92 -0.24 -13.39 15.35
C GLU A 92 -0.06 -12.07 16.12
N GLU A 93 1.20 -11.62 16.31
CA GLU A 93 1.51 -10.32 16.91
C GLU A 93 0.94 -9.18 16.05
N LEU A 94 1.16 -9.22 14.73
CA LEU A 94 0.63 -8.22 13.81
C LEU A 94 -0.91 -8.17 13.84
N ARG A 95 -1.59 -9.31 13.76
CA ARG A 95 -3.06 -9.38 13.85
C ARG A 95 -3.60 -8.86 15.18
N THR A 96 -2.86 -9.09 16.26
CA THR A 96 -3.21 -8.53 17.56
C THR A 96 -3.17 -7.02 17.54
N LEU A 97 -2.12 -6.42 16.96
CA LEU A 97 -2.01 -4.98 16.77
C LEU A 97 -3.10 -4.44 15.81
N GLU A 98 -3.36 -5.14 14.73
CA GLU A 98 -4.42 -4.79 13.79
C GLU A 98 -5.78 -4.75 14.49
N LYS A 99 -6.09 -5.73 15.31
CA LYS A 99 -7.35 -5.83 16.04
C LYS A 99 -7.46 -4.80 17.15
N THR A 100 -6.44 -4.68 17.99
CA THR A 100 -6.52 -3.92 19.24
C THR A 100 -6.13 -2.44 19.09
N PHE A 101 -5.31 -2.13 18.10
CA PHE A 101 -4.79 -0.78 17.87
C PHE A 101 -5.33 -0.14 16.60
N THR A 102 -5.36 -0.85 15.47
CA THR A 102 -5.92 -0.32 14.22
C THR A 102 -7.45 -0.30 14.24
N GLY A 103 -8.10 -1.25 14.94
CA GLY A 103 -9.55 -1.40 14.98
C GLY A 103 -10.10 -2.28 13.85
N ARG A 104 -9.27 -3.23 13.36
CA ARG A 104 -9.71 -4.17 12.31
C ARG A 104 -10.60 -5.29 12.88
N PRO A 105 -11.48 -5.88 12.06
CA PRO A 105 -11.68 -5.62 10.63
C PRO A 105 -12.34 -4.26 10.37
N SER A 106 -11.86 -3.51 9.37
CA SER A 106 -12.54 -2.29 8.94
C SER A 106 -13.91 -2.66 8.33
N PRO A 107 -14.97 -1.88 8.58
CA PRO A 107 -16.32 -2.24 8.14
C PRO A 107 -16.50 -2.09 6.62
N ILE A 108 -17.47 -2.85 6.08
CA ILE A 108 -18.06 -2.58 4.77
C ILE A 108 -19.38 -1.84 4.98
N LEU A 109 -19.55 -0.73 4.28
CA LEU A 109 -20.77 0.06 4.26
C LEU A 109 -21.50 -0.12 2.92
N HIS A 110 -22.75 -0.59 2.96
CA HIS A 110 -23.62 -0.52 1.80
C HIS A 110 -24.07 0.94 1.57
N ALA A 111 -23.64 1.53 0.45
CA ALA A 111 -23.97 2.90 0.09
C ALA A 111 -25.34 2.97 -0.63
N GLU A 112 -26.43 2.62 0.08
CA GLU A 112 -27.79 2.47 -0.48
C GLU A 112 -28.26 3.68 -1.27
N ARG A 113 -28.12 4.88 -0.71
CA ARG A 113 -28.58 6.10 -1.38
C ARG A 113 -27.83 6.36 -2.68
N LEU A 114 -26.52 6.07 -2.70
CA LEU A 114 -25.69 6.20 -3.90
C LEU A 114 -26.08 5.14 -4.92
N SER A 115 -26.27 3.89 -4.50
CA SER A 115 -26.73 2.79 -5.34
C SER A 115 -28.07 3.10 -6.02
N LYS A 116 -29.04 3.60 -5.24
CA LYS A 116 -30.36 4.04 -5.76
C LYS A 116 -30.24 5.21 -6.72
N LYS A 117 -29.37 6.20 -6.44
CA LYS A 117 -29.19 7.39 -7.28
C LYS A 117 -28.57 7.07 -8.65
N ILE A 118 -27.61 6.15 -8.67
CA ILE A 118 -26.90 5.74 -9.91
C ILE A 118 -27.78 4.80 -10.73
N GLY A 119 -28.53 3.91 -10.07
CA GLY A 119 -29.31 2.85 -10.73
C GLY A 119 -28.42 1.75 -11.28
N GLY A 120 -28.74 0.50 -11.02
CA GLY A 120 -28.05 -0.68 -11.54
C GLY A 120 -27.11 -1.35 -10.54
N ALA A 121 -25.97 -0.76 -10.22
CA ALA A 121 -24.99 -1.40 -9.32
C ALA A 121 -25.30 -1.17 -7.84
N GLN A 122 -25.12 -2.20 -7.02
CA GLN A 122 -25.07 -2.08 -5.56
C GLN A 122 -23.64 -1.73 -5.14
N ILE A 123 -23.47 -0.60 -4.42
CA ILE A 123 -22.17 -0.03 -4.10
C ILE A 123 -21.87 -0.29 -2.63
N TYR A 124 -20.74 -0.94 -2.38
CA TYR A 124 -20.21 -1.22 -1.04
C TYR A 124 -18.85 -0.53 -0.87
N LEU A 125 -18.64 0.10 0.26
CA LEU A 125 -17.42 0.83 0.58
C LEU A 125 -16.64 0.08 1.67
N LYS A 126 -15.43 -0.38 1.37
CA LYS A 126 -14.49 -0.87 2.38
C LYS A 126 -13.85 0.34 3.07
N ARG A 127 -14.17 0.53 4.34
CA ARG A 127 -13.95 1.78 5.08
C ARG A 127 -12.58 1.83 5.76
N GLU A 128 -11.50 1.86 4.98
CA GLU A 128 -10.13 2.02 5.49
C GLU A 128 -9.85 3.41 6.11
N ASP A 129 -10.72 4.36 5.88
CA ASP A 129 -10.74 5.67 6.52
C ASP A 129 -11.13 5.61 8.01
N LEU A 130 -11.73 4.52 8.47
CA LEU A 130 -12.09 4.29 9.87
C LEU A 130 -10.98 3.60 10.67
N ASN A 131 -9.91 3.18 10.04
CA ASN A 131 -8.73 2.69 10.76
C ASN A 131 -8.16 3.80 11.65
N HIS A 132 -7.53 3.40 12.75
CA HIS A 132 -6.70 4.33 13.51
C HIS A 132 -5.66 4.98 12.56
N THR A 133 -5.47 6.29 12.66
CA THR A 133 -4.77 7.19 11.75
C THR A 133 -5.56 7.71 10.55
N GLY A 134 -6.66 7.07 10.15
CA GLY A 134 -7.60 7.57 9.13
C GLY A 134 -7.30 7.12 7.70
N SER A 135 -6.49 6.07 7.50
CA SER A 135 -6.23 5.50 6.18
C SER A 135 -5.73 4.05 6.24
N HIS A 136 -5.59 3.44 5.05
CA HIS A 136 -5.02 2.10 4.89
C HIS A 136 -3.53 2.02 5.28
N LYS A 137 -2.80 3.13 5.36
CA LYS A 137 -1.35 3.16 5.56
C LYS A 137 -0.88 2.44 6.83
N ILE A 138 -1.67 2.49 7.89
CA ILE A 138 -1.33 1.87 9.18
C ILE A 138 -1.08 0.35 9.05
N ASN A 139 -1.74 -0.36 8.12
CA ASN A 139 -1.58 -1.79 7.94
C ASN A 139 -0.13 -2.15 7.61
N ASN A 140 0.42 -1.55 6.55
CA ASN A 140 1.80 -1.73 6.15
C ASN A 140 2.79 -1.21 7.21
N VAL A 141 2.48 -0.05 7.78
CA VAL A 141 3.36 0.60 8.74
C VAL A 141 3.56 -0.27 9.99
N LEU A 142 2.52 -0.88 10.53
CA LEU A 142 2.64 -1.80 11.66
C LEU A 142 3.48 -3.03 11.32
N GLY A 143 3.27 -3.62 10.15
CA GLY A 143 4.06 -4.76 9.70
C GLY A 143 5.55 -4.44 9.58
N GLN A 144 5.89 -3.32 8.93
CA GLN A 144 7.29 -2.91 8.79
C GLN A 144 7.92 -2.45 10.11
N ALA A 145 7.17 -1.76 10.97
CA ALA A 145 7.68 -1.35 12.29
C ALA A 145 7.95 -2.57 13.19
N LEU A 146 7.09 -3.60 13.13
CA LEU A 146 7.31 -4.85 13.83
C LEU A 146 8.53 -5.61 13.29
N LEU A 147 8.71 -5.66 11.97
CA LEU A 147 9.92 -6.17 11.33
C LEU A 147 11.17 -5.43 11.83
N ALA A 148 11.15 -4.10 11.80
CA ALA A 148 12.26 -3.26 12.26
C ALA A 148 12.61 -3.54 13.73
N LYS A 149 11.60 -3.68 14.59
CA LYS A 149 11.79 -4.05 16.00
C LYS A 149 12.47 -5.41 16.15
N ARG A 150 12.09 -6.41 15.36
CA ARG A 150 12.72 -7.74 15.36
C ARG A 150 14.15 -7.73 14.81
N LEU A 151 14.48 -6.77 13.95
CA LEU A 151 15.85 -6.50 13.49
C LEU A 151 16.68 -5.68 14.50
N GLY A 152 16.13 -5.30 15.66
CA GLY A 152 16.80 -4.49 16.66
C GLY A 152 16.95 -3.01 16.27
N LYS A 153 16.28 -2.54 15.22
CA LYS A 153 16.27 -1.13 14.87
C LYS A 153 15.42 -0.36 15.89
N ASN A 154 15.87 0.83 16.27
CA ASN A 154 15.23 1.68 17.28
C ASN A 154 14.75 3.04 16.72
N ARG A 155 14.93 3.25 15.42
CA ARG A 155 14.56 4.46 14.71
C ARG A 155 13.85 4.12 13.41
N LEU A 156 12.75 4.83 13.14
CA LEU A 156 12.02 4.77 11.86
C LEU A 156 12.20 6.08 11.11
N ILE A 157 12.44 6.01 9.82
CA ILE A 157 12.35 7.15 8.92
C ILE A 157 11.35 6.88 7.83
N ALA A 158 10.68 7.93 7.36
CA ALA A 158 9.73 7.84 6.25
C ALA A 158 9.72 9.15 5.46
N GLU A 159 9.37 9.05 4.19
CA GLU A 159 8.93 10.16 3.37
C GLU A 159 7.40 10.28 3.38
N THR A 160 6.89 11.48 3.15
CA THR A 160 5.45 11.65 2.98
C THR A 160 5.13 12.89 2.12
N GLY A 161 4.10 12.79 1.28
CA GLY A 161 3.54 13.93 0.54
C GLY A 161 2.24 14.42 1.19
N ALA A 162 1.15 13.66 1.05
CA ALA A 162 -0.15 13.99 1.66
C ALA A 162 -0.16 13.86 3.20
N GLY A 163 0.91 13.38 3.83
CA GLY A 163 1.05 13.29 5.28
C GLY A 163 0.52 12.00 5.93
N GLN A 164 -0.32 11.23 5.27
CA GLN A 164 -0.95 10.05 5.88
C GLN A 164 0.04 8.93 6.21
N HIS A 165 1.05 8.73 5.36
CA HIS A 165 2.10 7.76 5.63
C HIS A 165 2.97 8.19 6.81
N GLY A 166 3.36 9.47 6.86
CA GLY A 166 4.10 10.03 7.99
C GLY A 166 3.33 9.94 9.31
N VAL A 167 2.04 10.25 9.31
CA VAL A 167 1.17 10.10 10.50
C VAL A 167 1.13 8.64 10.96
N ALA A 168 0.96 7.69 10.05
CA ALA A 168 0.96 6.27 10.41
C ALA A 168 2.32 5.82 10.97
N THR A 169 3.44 6.26 10.37
CA THR A 169 4.79 5.94 10.83
C THR A 169 5.06 6.53 12.21
N ALA A 170 4.74 7.81 12.44
CA ALA A 170 4.86 8.44 13.76
C ALA A 170 4.03 7.71 14.82
N THR A 171 2.82 7.28 14.45
CA THR A 171 1.92 6.52 15.34
C THR A 171 2.52 5.16 15.73
N ALA A 172 3.05 4.40 14.76
CA ALA A 172 3.66 3.10 15.05
C ALA A 172 4.98 3.24 15.83
N ALA A 173 5.78 4.27 15.52
CA ALA A 173 7.00 4.56 16.27
C ALA A 173 6.69 4.86 17.75
N ALA A 174 5.69 5.71 18.02
CA ALA A 174 5.23 5.99 19.38
C ALA A 174 4.74 4.73 20.09
N LEU A 175 3.95 3.90 19.42
CA LEU A 175 3.46 2.63 19.97
C LEU A 175 4.58 1.68 20.36
N MET A 176 5.65 1.61 19.56
CA MET A 176 6.74 0.66 19.74
C MET A 176 7.94 1.24 20.52
N GLY A 177 7.86 2.50 20.97
CA GLY A 177 8.94 3.18 21.70
C GLY A 177 10.17 3.49 20.83
N MET A 178 9.98 3.71 19.53
CA MET A 178 11.03 4.05 18.57
C MET A 178 11.07 5.54 18.32
N SER A 179 12.25 6.09 18.02
CA SER A 179 12.36 7.44 17.46
C SER A 179 11.86 7.48 16.01
N CYS A 180 11.37 8.65 15.59
CA CYS A 180 10.78 8.79 14.25
C CYS A 180 11.17 10.12 13.61
N VAL A 181 11.65 10.07 12.37
CA VAL A 181 11.87 11.25 11.53
C VAL A 181 11.07 11.10 10.23
N VAL A 182 10.31 12.12 9.89
CA VAL A 182 9.50 12.16 8.66
C VAL A 182 9.97 13.30 7.78
N TYR A 183 10.41 12.96 6.58
CA TYR A 183 10.79 13.90 5.54
C TYR A 183 9.57 14.29 4.71
N MET A 184 9.36 15.59 4.54
CA MET A 184 8.20 16.11 3.81
C MET A 184 8.61 17.37 3.06
N GLY A 185 8.23 17.48 1.80
CA GLY A 185 8.50 18.70 1.03
C GLY A 185 7.90 19.93 1.70
N GLU A 186 8.62 21.07 1.69
CA GLU A 186 8.15 22.31 2.34
C GLU A 186 6.76 22.71 1.86
N VAL A 187 6.50 22.64 0.53
CA VAL A 187 5.17 22.92 -0.05
C VAL A 187 4.10 21.99 0.49
N ASP A 188 4.44 20.73 0.70
CA ASP A 188 3.51 19.74 1.25
C ASP A 188 3.30 19.95 2.75
N THR A 189 4.32 20.40 3.51
CA THR A 189 4.17 20.71 4.94
C THR A 189 3.17 21.83 5.20
N GLU A 190 3.15 22.84 4.33
CA GLU A 190 2.19 23.93 4.40
C GLU A 190 0.76 23.47 4.06
N ARG A 191 0.62 22.72 2.96
CA ARG A 191 -0.69 22.19 2.52
C ARG A 191 -1.31 21.22 3.51
N GLN A 192 -0.48 20.48 4.22
CA GLN A 192 -0.86 19.38 5.12
C GLN A 192 -0.51 19.69 6.58
N ALA A 193 -0.58 20.94 6.99
CA ALA A 193 -0.19 21.43 8.32
C ALA A 193 -0.84 20.63 9.47
N LEU A 194 -2.09 20.18 9.29
CA LEU A 194 -2.78 19.34 10.27
C LEU A 194 -2.08 17.99 10.47
N ASN A 195 -1.64 17.34 9.39
CA ASN A 195 -0.90 16.08 9.48
C ASN A 195 0.49 16.31 10.09
N VAL A 196 1.15 17.42 9.79
CA VAL A 196 2.41 17.82 10.43
C VAL A 196 2.23 17.97 11.95
N ALA A 197 1.17 18.65 12.38
CA ALA A 197 0.85 18.80 13.80
C ALA A 197 0.59 17.43 14.47
N ARG A 198 -0.13 16.53 13.81
CA ARG A 198 -0.36 15.15 14.30
C ARG A 198 0.94 14.36 14.48
N MET A 199 1.84 14.41 13.50
CA MET A 199 3.14 13.73 13.58
C MET A 199 3.98 14.25 14.75
N ARG A 200 4.06 15.57 14.92
CA ARG A 200 4.78 16.20 16.03
C ARG A 200 4.16 15.89 17.39
N LEU A 201 2.85 15.85 17.48
CA LEU A 201 2.13 15.48 18.72
C LEU A 201 2.49 14.04 19.16
N MET A 202 2.76 13.14 18.22
CA MET A 202 3.20 11.77 18.51
C MET A 202 4.72 11.65 18.73
N GLY A 203 5.45 12.77 18.80
CA GLY A 203 6.88 12.79 19.09
C GLY A 203 7.79 12.61 17.86
N ALA A 204 7.25 12.60 16.65
CA ALA A 204 8.08 12.53 15.46
C ALA A 204 8.68 13.90 15.11
N GLU A 205 9.94 13.90 14.70
CA GLU A 205 10.55 15.03 14.01
C GLU A 205 10.02 15.11 12.58
N VAL A 206 9.58 16.29 12.15
CA VAL A 206 9.17 16.54 10.76
C VAL A 206 10.15 17.50 10.13
N VAL A 207 10.92 16.99 9.17
CA VAL A 207 11.93 17.75 8.41
C VAL A 207 11.31 18.26 7.15
N ALA A 208 11.20 19.59 7.02
CA ALA A 208 10.75 20.25 5.81
C ALA A 208 11.90 20.30 4.78
N VAL A 209 11.73 19.63 3.65
CA VAL A 209 12.73 19.61 2.57
C VAL A 209 12.54 20.82 1.67
N THR A 210 13.54 21.71 1.66
CA THR A 210 13.53 22.99 0.96
C THR A 210 14.25 22.96 -0.39
N THR A 211 14.86 21.86 -0.76
CA THR A 211 15.62 21.68 -2.01
C THR A 211 14.73 21.15 -3.15
N GLY A 212 15.15 21.37 -4.38
CA GLY A 212 14.47 20.86 -5.57
C GLY A 212 13.06 21.42 -5.76
N SER A 213 12.10 20.56 -6.09
CA SER A 213 10.69 20.91 -6.24
C SER A 213 9.97 21.11 -4.89
N ARG A 214 10.62 20.79 -3.79
CA ARG A 214 10.10 20.87 -2.41
C ARG A 214 8.84 20.03 -2.20
N THR A 215 8.79 18.86 -2.86
CA THR A 215 7.68 17.92 -2.84
C THR A 215 8.15 16.51 -2.47
N LEU A 216 7.27 15.52 -2.54
CA LEU A 216 7.54 14.12 -2.19
C LEU A 216 8.83 13.56 -2.80
N LYS A 217 9.16 13.90 -4.06
CA LYS A 217 10.39 13.41 -4.71
C LYS A 217 11.66 13.81 -3.95
N ASP A 218 11.72 15.06 -3.50
CA ASP A 218 12.89 15.55 -2.77
C ASP A 218 12.92 15.00 -1.34
N ALA A 219 11.74 14.80 -0.74
CA ALA A 219 11.62 14.14 0.56
C ALA A 219 12.16 12.69 0.52
N ILE A 220 11.89 11.93 -0.56
CA ILE A 220 12.46 10.60 -0.77
C ILE A 220 14.00 10.67 -0.80
N ASN A 221 14.57 11.63 -1.54
CA ASN A 221 16.02 11.78 -1.66
C ASN A 221 16.69 12.06 -0.30
N ASP A 222 16.10 12.94 0.52
CA ASP A 222 16.66 13.28 1.83
C ASP A 222 16.49 12.14 2.83
N ALA A 223 15.34 11.45 2.83
CA ALA A 223 15.14 10.23 3.62
C ALA A 223 16.17 9.14 3.26
N MET A 224 16.46 8.94 1.98
CA MET A 224 17.47 7.98 1.52
C MET A 224 18.89 8.37 1.99
N ARG A 225 19.25 9.66 1.97
CA ARG A 225 20.55 10.12 2.47
C ARG A 225 20.70 9.86 3.96
N ASP A 226 19.67 10.16 4.75
CA ASP A 226 19.65 9.85 6.19
C ASP A 226 19.77 8.35 6.41
N TRP A 227 19.03 7.55 5.67
CA TRP A 227 19.10 6.10 5.82
C TRP A 227 20.49 5.55 5.57
N VAL A 228 21.17 5.96 4.49
CA VAL A 228 22.57 5.57 4.22
C VAL A 228 23.49 5.91 5.39
N ALA A 229 23.27 7.03 6.06
CA ALA A 229 24.11 7.48 7.17
C ALA A 229 23.79 6.79 8.51
N SER A 230 22.65 6.10 8.63
CA SER A 230 22.13 5.60 9.91
C SER A 230 21.58 4.17 9.85
N VAL A 231 21.99 3.39 8.86
CA VAL A 231 21.46 2.04 8.56
C VAL A 231 21.48 1.06 9.73
N ASP A 232 22.49 1.15 10.61
CA ASP A 232 22.65 0.22 11.72
C ASP A 232 21.50 0.30 12.73
N THR A 233 20.95 1.49 12.93
CA THR A 233 19.91 1.74 13.95
C THR A 233 18.54 2.06 13.33
N THR A 234 18.48 2.31 12.04
CA THR A 234 17.33 2.92 11.35
C THR A 234 16.73 1.96 10.32
N HIS A 235 15.40 1.86 10.33
CA HIS A 235 14.64 1.25 9.25
C HIS A 235 13.96 2.34 8.42
N TYR A 236 14.16 2.30 7.10
CA TYR A 236 13.41 3.13 6.16
C TYR A 236 12.06 2.47 5.88
N LEU A 237 11.00 3.08 6.37
CA LEU A 237 9.65 2.56 6.29
C LEU A 237 8.96 3.06 5.02
N LEU A 238 9.01 2.27 3.94
CA LEU A 238 8.46 2.63 2.64
C LEU A 238 6.93 2.50 2.62
N GLY A 239 6.25 3.54 2.14
CA GLY A 239 4.79 3.64 2.21
C GLY A 239 4.03 3.19 0.97
N THR A 240 4.69 2.65 -0.05
CA THR A 240 4.06 2.27 -1.32
C THR A 240 4.59 0.95 -1.87
N VAL A 241 3.89 0.34 -2.84
CA VAL A 241 4.30 -0.89 -3.53
C VAL A 241 5.35 -0.64 -4.63
N ALA A 242 6.15 0.40 -4.48
CA ALA A 242 7.29 0.73 -5.33
C ALA A 242 8.59 0.66 -4.52
N GLY A 243 9.71 0.85 -5.18
CA GLY A 243 11.03 0.79 -4.57
C GLY A 243 11.73 -0.55 -4.75
N PRO A 244 12.92 -0.72 -4.13
CA PRO A 244 13.71 -1.92 -4.30
C PRO A 244 13.05 -3.14 -3.66
N HIS A 245 13.29 -4.33 -4.23
CA HIS A 245 12.96 -5.57 -3.53
C HIS A 245 13.63 -5.58 -2.13
N PRO A 246 12.95 -6.02 -1.03
CA PRO A 246 11.66 -6.71 -0.99
C PRO A 246 10.44 -5.80 -0.71
N PHE A 247 10.61 -4.47 -0.70
CA PHE A 247 9.54 -3.55 -0.29
C PHE A 247 8.21 -3.73 -1.04
N PRO A 248 8.15 -3.86 -2.38
CA PRO A 248 6.87 -4.07 -3.05
C PRO A 248 6.12 -5.31 -2.54
N LEU A 249 6.85 -6.40 -2.28
CA LEU A 249 6.28 -7.63 -1.74
C LEU A 249 5.76 -7.44 -0.32
N MET A 250 6.58 -6.89 0.58
CA MET A 250 6.19 -6.62 1.97
C MET A 250 4.96 -5.70 2.06
N VAL A 251 4.99 -4.60 1.32
CA VAL A 251 3.90 -3.61 1.34
C VAL A 251 2.60 -4.23 0.83
N ARG A 252 2.65 -5.07 -0.22
CA ARG A 252 1.51 -5.83 -0.69
C ARG A 252 0.96 -6.74 0.40
N ASP A 253 1.82 -7.54 1.01
CA ASP A 253 1.41 -8.57 1.95
C ASP A 253 0.79 -7.97 3.22
N PHE A 254 1.38 -6.90 3.77
CA PHE A 254 0.82 -6.19 4.92
C PHE A 254 -0.48 -5.43 4.61
N HIS A 255 -0.71 -5.01 3.37
CA HIS A 255 -1.99 -4.43 2.96
C HIS A 255 -3.04 -5.46 2.54
N SER A 256 -2.67 -6.71 2.26
CA SER A 256 -3.58 -7.74 1.75
C SER A 256 -4.73 -8.08 2.70
N VAL A 257 -4.58 -7.78 3.99
CA VAL A 257 -5.66 -7.85 5.00
C VAL A 257 -6.92 -7.12 4.55
N ILE A 258 -6.79 -6.01 3.80
CA ILE A 258 -7.92 -5.24 3.25
C ILE A 258 -8.79 -6.12 2.35
N GLY A 259 -8.15 -6.82 1.43
CA GLY A 259 -8.82 -7.66 0.45
C GLY A 259 -9.40 -8.93 1.05
N TYR A 260 -8.67 -9.61 1.92
CA TYR A 260 -9.15 -10.82 2.60
C TYR A 260 -10.37 -10.53 3.47
N GLU A 261 -10.34 -9.46 4.26
CA GLU A 261 -11.51 -9.03 5.02
C GLU A 261 -12.69 -8.64 4.11
N ALA A 262 -12.43 -7.86 3.06
CA ALA A 262 -13.48 -7.46 2.12
C ALA A 262 -14.15 -8.67 1.47
N ARG A 263 -13.37 -9.67 1.06
CA ARG A 263 -13.87 -10.92 0.49
C ARG A 263 -14.81 -11.65 1.44
N GLU A 264 -14.36 -11.86 2.67
CA GLU A 264 -15.12 -12.54 3.70
C GLU A 264 -16.41 -11.77 4.09
N GLN A 265 -16.28 -10.47 4.30
CA GLN A 265 -17.39 -9.59 4.63
C GLN A 265 -18.44 -9.57 3.52
N MET A 266 -18.03 -9.56 2.23
CA MET A 266 -18.97 -9.59 1.11
C MET A 266 -19.72 -10.91 1.03
N LEU A 267 -19.03 -12.03 1.18
CA LEU A 267 -19.67 -13.35 1.26
C LEU A 267 -20.68 -13.43 2.41
N THR A 268 -20.33 -12.88 3.57
CA THR A 268 -21.21 -12.83 4.74
C THR A 268 -22.44 -11.94 4.51
N LEU A 269 -22.25 -10.76 3.92
CA LEU A 269 -23.31 -9.77 3.74
C LEU A 269 -24.27 -10.12 2.59
N THR A 270 -23.77 -10.69 1.52
CA THR A 270 -24.51 -10.85 0.25
C THR A 270 -24.62 -12.29 -0.22
N GLY A 271 -23.85 -13.22 0.34
CA GLY A 271 -23.76 -14.60 -0.10
C GLY A 271 -22.93 -14.81 -1.38
N ALA A 272 -22.33 -13.74 -1.93
CA ALA A 272 -21.59 -13.80 -3.20
C ALA A 272 -20.34 -12.90 -3.17
N LEU A 273 -19.41 -13.19 -4.07
CA LEU A 273 -18.31 -12.28 -4.37
C LEU A 273 -18.81 -11.07 -5.16
N PRO A 274 -18.11 -9.92 -5.09
CA PRO A 274 -18.45 -8.75 -5.89
C PRO A 274 -18.24 -9.02 -7.39
N THR A 275 -19.08 -8.43 -8.25
CA THR A 275 -18.87 -8.44 -9.70
C THR A 275 -17.62 -7.66 -10.10
N ALA A 276 -17.30 -6.61 -9.33
CA ALA A 276 -16.11 -5.81 -9.54
C ALA A 276 -15.59 -5.24 -8.21
N VAL A 277 -14.28 -5.16 -8.08
CA VAL A 277 -13.58 -4.44 -7.03
C VAL A 277 -12.87 -3.25 -7.65
N THR A 278 -13.06 -2.07 -7.07
CA THR A 278 -12.48 -0.84 -7.61
C THR A 278 -11.61 -0.15 -6.57
N ALA A 279 -10.51 0.45 -7.03
CA ALA A 279 -9.64 1.23 -6.17
C ALA A 279 -8.99 2.37 -6.94
N CYS A 280 -8.73 3.51 -6.27
CA CYS A 280 -7.87 4.54 -6.84
C CYS A 280 -6.40 4.06 -6.80
N VAL A 281 -5.63 4.47 -7.81
CA VAL A 281 -4.22 4.14 -7.96
C VAL A 281 -3.39 5.41 -7.93
N GLY A 282 -2.62 5.58 -6.86
CA GLY A 282 -1.51 6.52 -6.79
C GLY A 282 -0.21 5.71 -6.78
N GLY A 283 0.44 5.53 -5.62
CA GLY A 283 1.55 4.58 -5.48
C GLY A 283 1.13 3.10 -5.46
N GLY A 284 -0.15 2.77 -5.59
CA GLY A 284 -0.68 1.42 -5.78
C GLY A 284 -0.93 0.60 -4.52
N SER A 285 -0.48 1.01 -3.33
CA SER A 285 -0.55 0.17 -2.12
C SER A 285 -1.96 -0.19 -1.69
N ASN A 286 -2.89 0.75 -1.75
CA ASN A 286 -4.30 0.52 -1.47
C ASN A 286 -4.94 -0.45 -2.48
N ALA A 287 -4.67 -0.25 -3.77
CA ALA A 287 -5.20 -1.10 -4.83
C ALA A 287 -4.65 -2.53 -4.71
N MET A 288 -3.34 -2.70 -4.55
CA MET A 288 -2.73 -4.03 -4.34
C MET A 288 -3.28 -4.70 -3.08
N GLY A 289 -3.48 -3.94 -2.00
CA GLY A 289 -4.04 -4.47 -0.75
C GLY A 289 -5.43 -5.08 -0.93
N ILE A 290 -6.32 -4.42 -1.68
CA ILE A 290 -7.67 -4.95 -1.89
C ILE A 290 -7.74 -5.96 -3.03
N PHE A 291 -6.99 -5.77 -4.14
CA PHE A 291 -7.07 -6.63 -5.31
C PHE A 291 -6.47 -8.02 -5.08
N HIS A 292 -5.42 -8.10 -4.27
CA HIS A 292 -4.66 -9.33 -4.06
C HIS A 292 -5.54 -10.54 -3.70
N ALA A 293 -6.53 -10.36 -2.84
CA ALA A 293 -7.43 -11.43 -2.42
C ALA A 293 -8.43 -11.90 -3.49
N PHE A 294 -8.52 -11.20 -4.61
CA PHE A 294 -9.46 -11.49 -5.71
C PHE A 294 -8.75 -11.87 -7.02
N LEU A 295 -7.42 -12.03 -7.02
CA LEU A 295 -6.66 -12.33 -8.23
C LEU A 295 -7.07 -13.65 -8.89
N ASP A 296 -7.45 -14.65 -8.10
CA ASP A 296 -7.84 -15.98 -8.58
C ASP A 296 -9.33 -16.08 -8.95
N ASP A 297 -10.11 -15.04 -8.67
CA ASP A 297 -11.54 -15.03 -8.99
C ASP A 297 -11.76 -14.49 -10.41
N ALA A 298 -11.84 -15.40 -11.40
CA ALA A 298 -11.94 -15.05 -12.81
C ALA A 298 -13.17 -14.18 -13.14
N ASP A 299 -14.23 -14.29 -12.35
CA ASP A 299 -15.49 -13.58 -12.53
C ASP A 299 -15.53 -12.23 -11.81
N VAL A 300 -14.48 -11.89 -11.02
CA VAL A 300 -14.37 -10.61 -10.34
C VAL A 300 -13.50 -9.67 -11.16
N ARG A 301 -14.08 -8.57 -11.62
CA ARG A 301 -13.32 -7.53 -12.35
C ARG A 301 -12.56 -6.65 -11.37
N LEU A 302 -11.28 -6.41 -11.65
CA LEU A 302 -10.42 -5.51 -10.87
C LEU A 302 -10.19 -4.23 -11.65
N LEU A 303 -10.66 -3.09 -11.11
CA LEU A 303 -10.67 -1.80 -11.80
C LEU A 303 -9.85 -0.77 -11.02
N GLY A 304 -8.68 -0.40 -11.56
CA GLY A 304 -7.83 0.66 -11.02
C GLY A 304 -8.14 2.02 -11.66
N TYR A 305 -8.23 3.07 -10.85
CA TYR A 305 -8.48 4.44 -11.31
C TYR A 305 -7.30 5.34 -10.99
N GLU A 306 -6.65 5.87 -12.00
CA GLU A 306 -5.57 6.85 -11.87
C GLU A 306 -6.12 8.28 -11.97
N ALA A 307 -5.40 9.24 -11.38
CA ALA A 307 -5.80 10.64 -11.45
C ALA A 307 -5.47 11.22 -12.83
N GLY A 308 -6.52 11.53 -13.60
CA GLY A 308 -6.42 12.08 -14.94
C GLY A 308 -6.03 13.56 -15.01
N GLY A 309 -6.05 14.29 -13.87
CA GLY A 309 -5.72 15.73 -13.85
C GLY A 309 -6.52 16.54 -14.86
N ASP A 310 -5.81 17.33 -15.66
CA ASP A 310 -6.39 18.15 -16.74
C ASP A 310 -6.59 17.32 -18.04
N GLY A 311 -6.35 16.04 -18.00
CA GLY A 311 -6.46 15.09 -19.10
C GLY A 311 -5.19 14.29 -19.34
N ALA A 312 -5.35 13.04 -19.75
CA ALA A 312 -4.24 12.10 -19.94
C ALA A 312 -3.27 12.50 -21.07
N ASP A 313 -3.67 13.40 -21.96
CA ASP A 313 -2.84 13.92 -23.06
C ASP A 313 -2.15 15.25 -22.71
N THR A 314 -2.27 15.73 -21.46
CA THR A 314 -1.57 16.90 -20.93
C THR A 314 -0.41 16.44 -20.02
N PRO A 315 0.53 17.33 -19.66
CA PRO A 315 1.57 17.02 -18.67
C PRO A 315 1.05 17.08 -17.21
N HIS A 316 -0.22 17.36 -16.98
CA HIS A 316 -0.82 17.59 -15.67
C HIS A 316 -1.72 16.43 -15.24
N HIS A 317 -1.19 15.21 -15.27
CA HIS A 317 -1.88 14.00 -14.80
C HIS A 317 -0.94 13.14 -13.93
N ALA A 318 -1.51 12.14 -13.24
CA ALA A 318 -0.78 11.11 -12.50
C ALA A 318 -1.16 9.69 -13.01
N SER A 319 -1.38 9.55 -14.31
CA SER A 319 -1.78 8.30 -14.96
C SER A 319 -0.55 7.49 -15.37
N THR A 320 0.23 7.05 -14.39
CA THR A 320 1.53 6.40 -14.59
C THR A 320 1.42 5.04 -15.29
N ILE A 321 0.42 4.22 -14.93
CA ILE A 321 0.22 2.91 -15.57
C ILE A 321 -0.26 3.09 -17.01
N THR A 322 -1.17 4.04 -17.23
CA THR A 322 -1.79 4.26 -18.54
C THR A 322 -0.90 5.01 -19.52
N ARG A 323 -0.07 5.96 -19.06
CA ARG A 323 0.67 6.91 -19.89
C ARG A 323 2.17 7.00 -19.55
N GLY A 324 2.60 6.42 -18.45
CA GLY A 324 4.01 6.42 -18.03
C GLY A 324 4.89 5.66 -19.01
N LYS A 325 6.19 5.90 -18.89
CA LYS A 325 7.23 5.24 -19.69
C LYS A 325 8.10 4.40 -18.76
N PRO A 326 8.70 3.29 -19.26
CA PRO A 326 9.70 2.57 -18.49
C PRO A 326 10.81 3.51 -18.01
N GLY A 327 11.07 3.49 -16.71
CA GLY A 327 12.06 4.35 -16.08
C GLY A 327 12.52 3.77 -14.75
N MET A 328 13.23 4.59 -13.98
CA MET A 328 13.75 4.22 -12.66
C MET A 328 13.08 5.11 -11.61
N LEU A 329 12.35 4.49 -10.70
CA LEU A 329 12.07 5.07 -9.39
C LEU A 329 13.26 4.77 -8.46
N PRO A 330 13.43 5.50 -7.33
CA PRO A 330 14.51 5.19 -6.42
C PRO A 330 14.56 3.70 -6.08
N GLY A 331 15.60 3.04 -6.59
CA GLY A 331 15.92 1.64 -6.31
C GLY A 331 15.20 0.57 -7.14
N ALA A 332 14.30 0.89 -8.08
CA ALA A 332 13.60 -0.12 -8.88
C ALA A 332 13.21 0.35 -10.29
N ARG A 333 13.09 -0.58 -11.24
CA ARG A 333 12.44 -0.33 -12.53
C ARG A 333 10.93 -0.20 -12.36
N SER A 334 10.36 0.83 -12.95
CA SER A 334 8.92 1.09 -12.89
C SER A 334 8.46 1.87 -14.12
N LEU A 335 7.16 2.13 -14.20
CA LEU A 335 6.61 3.18 -15.07
C LEU A 335 6.71 4.52 -14.33
N VAL A 336 7.14 5.56 -15.02
CA VAL A 336 7.33 6.92 -14.48
C VAL A 336 6.75 7.97 -15.43
#